data_87eea21ec8fd97a7a6cdef63fc60ec9b
#
_entry.id   87eea21ec8fd97a7a6cdef63fc60ec9b
#
_cell.length_a   1.000
_cell.length_b   1.000
_cell.length_c   1.000
_cell.angle_alpha   90.00
_cell.angle_beta   90.00
_cell.angle_gamma   90.00
#
_symmetry.space_group_name_H-M   'P 1'
#
loop_
_entity.id
_entity.type
_entity.pdbx_description
1 polymer ?
#
loop_
_entity_poly.entity_id
_entity_poly.type
_entity_poly.pdbx_seq_one_letter_code
_entity_poly.pdbx_strand_id
1 'polypeptide(L)'
;MLNQSLEPLVRRVMLGAFFVGLIILTWMVLGPFLVPAAWAGILAYVSWPGYRWLLARLPGRPNLTALIMTLVMTALLVLPMLWLLLVLEGELVGAYRAVSALLAQGPVQVPEVVRQLPGVGDWLHTWLSAQLADPAQFEAQVRAWLGEGREALFKVIGGVGRNALKFGLALLTLFFFYRDGVAVIGQARQVMFNFIGERVHGYLDAIGATTKAVVYGIVLTALAQGSLAGLGYWGAGVDAPVAMGAVTALIAFIPFGAPLVWGTLSAWLLVSGQTWEGIGLFLWGALVVSWVDNLIRPLVISGVTRIPFLLVMFGVLGGLAAFGLIGLFLGPVVLAVLMAVWREWLEEQAEEHPGPHGA
;
A
#
# COMPACT_ATOMS: atom_id res chain seq x y z
N MET A 1 47.43 43.48 -11.01
CA MET A 1 46.07 43.77 -10.49
C MET A 1 45.01 42.72 -10.84
N LEU A 2 45.27 41.76 -11.75
CA LEU A 2 44.30 40.66 -12.09
C LEU A 2 44.29 39.49 -11.09
N ASN A 3 45.28 39.36 -10.22
CA ASN A 3 45.42 38.19 -9.33
C ASN A 3 44.65 38.29 -8.01
N GLN A 4 44.31 39.51 -7.55
CA GLN A 4 43.58 39.72 -6.29
C GLN A 4 42.07 39.48 -6.37
N SER A 5 41.49 39.48 -7.58
CA SER A 5 40.04 39.23 -7.79
C SER A 5 39.73 37.74 -7.99
N LEU A 6 40.72 36.89 -8.31
CA LEU A 6 40.52 35.46 -8.55
C LEU A 6 40.50 34.63 -7.25
N GLU A 7 41.23 35.05 -6.19
CA GLU A 7 41.25 34.33 -4.92
C GLU A 7 39.86 34.15 -4.25
N PRO A 8 39.01 35.21 -4.15
CA PRO A 8 37.70 35.06 -3.55
C PRO A 8 36.74 34.21 -4.42
N LEU A 9 36.90 34.26 -5.74
CA LEU A 9 36.11 33.44 -6.68
C LEU A 9 36.51 31.98 -6.55
N VAL A 10 37.79 31.66 -6.61
CA VAL A 10 38.32 30.30 -6.42
C VAL A 10 37.87 29.71 -5.09
N ARG A 11 37.99 30.48 -3.99
CA ARG A 11 37.53 30.04 -2.66
C ARG A 11 36.02 29.76 -2.62
N ARG A 12 35.19 30.60 -3.24
CA ARG A 12 33.73 30.36 -3.35
C ARG A 12 33.41 29.12 -4.14
N VAL A 13 34.08 28.91 -5.29
CA VAL A 13 33.91 27.70 -6.12
C VAL A 13 34.37 26.45 -5.38
N MET A 14 35.51 26.48 -4.68
CA MET A 14 36.00 25.37 -3.87
C MET A 14 35.03 25.03 -2.72
N LEU A 15 34.53 26.05 -1.99
CA LEU A 15 33.52 25.86 -0.95
C LEU A 15 32.22 25.31 -1.54
N GLY A 16 31.76 25.82 -2.67
CA GLY A 16 30.59 25.29 -3.38
C GLY A 16 30.77 23.83 -3.78
N ALA A 17 31.91 23.49 -4.40
CA ALA A 17 32.23 22.11 -4.77
C ALA A 17 32.32 21.17 -3.56
N PHE A 18 32.91 21.66 -2.44
CA PHE A 18 32.94 20.91 -1.19
C PHE A 18 31.54 20.62 -0.64
N PHE A 19 30.66 21.65 -0.59
CA PHE A 19 29.29 21.45 -0.12
C PHE A 19 28.48 20.54 -1.04
N VAL A 20 28.62 20.66 -2.37
CA VAL A 20 27.99 19.75 -3.32
C VAL A 20 28.50 18.33 -3.13
N GLY A 21 29.82 18.13 -2.99
CA GLY A 21 30.40 16.83 -2.68
C GLY A 21 29.87 16.23 -1.37
N LEU A 22 29.76 17.06 -0.32
CA LEU A 22 29.20 16.65 0.97
C LEU A 22 27.73 16.25 0.86
N ILE A 23 26.93 17.00 0.09
CA ILE A 23 25.52 16.67 -0.17
C ILE A 23 25.39 15.32 -0.91
N ILE A 24 26.21 15.12 -1.95
CA ILE A 24 26.24 13.86 -2.70
C ILE A 24 26.62 12.69 -1.79
N LEU A 25 27.67 12.82 -0.98
CA LEU A 25 28.08 11.79 -0.04
C LEU A 25 26.99 11.52 1.00
N THR A 26 26.38 12.56 1.55
CA THR A 26 25.25 12.45 2.49
C THR A 26 24.09 11.70 1.85
N TRP A 27 23.74 12.02 0.60
CA TRP A 27 22.69 11.30 -0.15
C TRP A 27 23.03 9.82 -0.36
N MET A 28 24.28 9.51 -0.72
CA MET A 28 24.71 8.11 -0.89
C MET A 28 24.65 7.32 0.42
N VAL A 29 25.04 7.95 1.54
CA VAL A 29 24.99 7.31 2.87
C VAL A 29 23.56 7.16 3.38
N LEU A 30 22.72 8.20 3.24
CA LEU A 30 21.35 8.19 3.75
C LEU A 30 20.35 7.49 2.82
N GLY A 31 20.64 7.40 1.53
CA GLY A 31 19.73 6.82 0.51
C GLY A 31 19.10 5.49 0.92
N PRO A 32 19.86 4.48 1.36
CA PRO A 32 19.31 3.19 1.80
C PRO A 32 18.36 3.28 3.01
N PHE A 33 18.49 4.34 3.83
CA PHE A 33 17.71 4.52 5.05
C PHE A 33 16.44 5.35 4.84
N LEU A 34 16.32 6.06 3.71
CA LEU A 34 15.19 6.95 3.45
C LEU A 34 13.86 6.21 3.40
N VAL A 35 13.81 5.06 2.72
CA VAL A 35 12.58 4.24 2.63
C VAL A 35 12.17 3.68 3.99
N PRO A 36 13.06 3.03 4.78
CA PRO A 36 12.77 2.64 6.17
C PRO A 36 12.32 3.79 7.06
N ALA A 37 13.01 4.94 6.96
CA ALA A 37 12.66 6.13 7.76
C ALA A 37 11.30 6.73 7.37
N ALA A 38 10.98 6.76 6.08
CA ALA A 38 9.69 7.22 5.62
C ALA A 38 8.54 6.31 6.10
N TRP A 39 8.71 4.98 6.04
CA TRP A 39 7.76 4.05 6.64
C TRP A 39 7.60 4.27 8.14
N ALA A 40 8.71 4.40 8.86
CA ALA A 40 8.69 4.69 10.29
C ALA A 40 7.95 6.02 10.59
N GLY A 41 8.18 7.06 9.78
CA GLY A 41 7.52 8.36 9.92
C GLY A 41 6.01 8.27 9.70
N ILE A 42 5.56 7.57 8.65
CA ILE A 42 4.14 7.35 8.36
C ILE A 42 3.47 6.59 9.53
N LEU A 43 4.09 5.48 9.96
CA LEU A 43 3.56 4.65 11.05
C LEU A 43 3.52 5.43 12.37
N ALA A 44 4.60 6.13 12.72
CA ALA A 44 4.65 6.98 13.92
C ALA A 44 3.56 8.05 13.89
N TYR A 45 3.42 8.74 12.78
CA TYR A 45 2.45 9.84 12.64
C TYR A 45 1.01 9.37 12.79
N VAL A 46 0.64 8.27 12.13
CA VAL A 46 -0.73 7.73 12.17
C VAL A 46 -1.08 7.15 13.53
N SER A 47 -0.13 6.45 14.16
CA SER A 47 -0.31 5.83 15.48
C SER A 47 0.01 6.79 16.66
N TRP A 48 0.39 8.04 16.36
CA TRP A 48 0.73 9.05 17.37
C TRP A 48 -0.33 9.25 18.45
N PRO A 49 -1.65 9.26 18.16
CA PRO A 49 -2.68 9.34 19.19
C PRO A 49 -2.62 8.19 20.20
N GLY A 50 -2.35 6.96 19.75
CA GLY A 50 -2.15 5.79 20.58
C GLY A 50 -0.90 5.92 21.46
N TYR A 51 0.21 6.38 20.89
CA TYR A 51 1.43 6.65 21.65
C TYR A 51 1.21 7.69 22.75
N ARG A 52 0.54 8.81 22.44
CA ARG A 52 0.21 9.85 23.44
C ARG A 52 -0.68 9.33 24.56
N TRP A 53 -1.67 8.53 24.23
CA TRP A 53 -2.52 7.89 25.22
C TRP A 53 -1.73 6.95 26.15
N LEU A 54 -0.81 6.17 25.60
CA LEU A 54 0.07 5.29 26.38
C LEU A 54 1.06 6.09 27.25
N LEU A 55 1.64 7.17 26.70
CA LEU A 55 2.56 8.07 27.43
C LEU A 55 1.86 8.74 28.62
N ALA A 56 0.58 9.11 28.47
CA ALA A 56 -0.20 9.66 29.56
C ALA A 56 -0.44 8.66 30.70
N ARG A 57 -0.40 7.36 30.39
CA ARG A 57 -0.52 6.28 31.42
C ARG A 57 0.81 5.87 32.03
N LEU A 58 1.94 6.21 31.41
CA LEU A 58 3.29 5.89 31.87
C LEU A 58 4.12 7.18 32.03
N PRO A 59 3.72 8.08 32.93
CA PRO A 59 4.39 9.38 33.10
C PRO A 59 5.86 9.18 33.50
N GLY A 60 6.75 9.99 32.89
CA GLY A 60 8.19 9.97 33.18
C GLY A 60 8.97 8.80 32.56
N ARG A 61 8.33 7.95 31.73
CA ARG A 61 8.99 6.79 31.11
C ARG A 61 8.89 6.80 29.57
N PRO A 62 9.38 7.81 28.86
CA PRO A 62 9.23 7.93 27.42
C PRO A 62 9.89 6.77 26.66
N ASN A 63 11.05 6.29 27.12
CA ASN A 63 11.74 5.15 26.49
C ASN A 63 10.93 3.86 26.56
N LEU A 64 10.32 3.57 27.71
CA LEU A 64 9.48 2.38 27.88
C LEU A 64 8.22 2.48 27.02
N THR A 65 7.59 3.66 27.00
CA THR A 65 6.41 3.94 26.18
C THR A 65 6.71 3.77 24.69
N ALA A 66 7.84 4.31 24.22
CA ALA A 66 8.28 4.16 22.82
C ALA A 66 8.56 2.70 22.49
N LEU A 67 9.21 1.94 23.38
CA LEU A 67 9.48 0.52 23.20
C LEU A 67 8.18 -0.29 23.09
N ILE A 68 7.25 -0.11 24.04
CA ILE A 68 5.96 -0.81 24.03
C ILE A 68 5.20 -0.49 22.75
N MET A 69 5.13 0.78 22.35
CA MET A 69 4.42 1.17 21.14
C MET A 69 5.07 0.61 19.88
N THR A 70 6.40 0.57 19.81
CA THR A 70 7.13 -0.08 18.71
C THR A 70 6.81 -1.59 18.65
N LEU A 71 6.81 -2.27 19.79
CA LEU A 71 6.44 -3.70 19.85
C LEU A 71 4.98 -3.94 19.45
N VAL A 72 4.06 -3.09 19.89
CA VAL A 72 2.64 -3.17 19.49
C VAL A 72 2.49 -2.98 17.97
N MET A 73 3.15 -1.98 17.40
CA MET A 73 3.12 -1.76 15.96
C MET A 73 3.79 -2.89 15.18
N THR A 74 4.90 -3.43 15.70
CA THR A 74 5.54 -4.62 15.12
C THR A 74 4.59 -5.82 15.13
N ALA A 75 3.94 -6.09 16.26
CA ALA A 75 2.98 -7.17 16.37
C ALA A 75 1.78 -6.97 15.44
N LEU A 76 1.25 -5.74 15.35
CA LEU A 76 0.13 -5.40 14.47
C LEU A 76 0.45 -5.61 12.97
N LEU A 77 1.70 -5.44 12.57
CA LEU A 77 2.14 -5.65 11.19
C LEU A 77 2.56 -7.11 10.93
N VAL A 78 3.33 -7.69 11.86
CA VAL A 78 3.96 -9.00 11.65
C VAL A 78 2.97 -10.14 11.89
N LEU A 79 2.13 -10.07 12.94
CA LEU A 79 1.22 -11.18 13.27
C LEU A 79 0.18 -11.45 12.17
N PRO A 80 -0.51 -10.46 11.59
CA PRO A 80 -1.40 -10.71 10.47
C PRO A 80 -0.68 -11.26 9.24
N MET A 81 0.54 -10.79 8.97
CA MET A 81 1.34 -11.28 7.85
C MET A 81 1.78 -12.73 8.04
N LEU A 82 2.22 -13.10 9.25
CA LEU A 82 2.54 -14.49 9.60
C LEU A 82 1.30 -15.38 9.50
N TRP A 83 0.17 -14.91 10.05
CA TRP A 83 -1.09 -15.64 9.96
C TRP A 83 -1.51 -15.85 8.50
N LEU A 84 -1.42 -14.81 7.67
CA LEU A 84 -1.69 -14.90 6.23
C LEU A 84 -0.81 -15.95 5.55
N LEU A 85 0.49 -15.98 5.84
CA LEU A 85 1.42 -16.95 5.28
C LEU A 85 1.05 -18.39 5.68
N LEU A 86 0.67 -18.61 6.94
CA LEU A 86 0.24 -19.94 7.41
C LEU A 86 -1.07 -20.40 6.76
N VAL A 87 -2.05 -19.50 6.63
CA VAL A 87 -3.32 -19.80 5.95
C VAL A 87 -3.06 -20.11 4.47
N LEU A 88 -2.26 -19.29 3.80
CA LEU A 88 -1.98 -19.44 2.37
C LEU A 88 -1.23 -20.75 2.08
N GLU A 89 -0.30 -21.16 2.94
CA GLU A 89 0.37 -22.46 2.84
C GLU A 89 -0.64 -23.63 2.95
N GLY A 90 -1.55 -23.57 3.92
CA GLY A 90 -2.61 -24.56 4.09
C GLY A 90 -3.54 -24.65 2.88
N GLU A 91 -3.98 -23.50 2.37
CA GLU A 91 -4.87 -23.42 1.21
C GLU A 91 -4.21 -23.90 -0.09
N LEU A 92 -2.93 -23.58 -0.33
CA LEU A 92 -2.19 -24.09 -1.49
C LEU A 92 -2.07 -25.62 -1.46
N VAL A 93 -1.80 -26.21 -0.30
CA VAL A 93 -1.74 -27.66 -0.14
C VAL A 93 -3.12 -28.29 -0.31
N GLY A 94 -4.16 -27.65 0.22
CA GLY A 94 -5.56 -28.06 0.05
C GLY A 94 -5.99 -28.03 -1.42
N ALA A 95 -5.74 -26.93 -2.11
CA ALA A 95 -6.02 -26.76 -3.52
C ALA A 95 -5.30 -27.82 -4.39
N TYR A 96 -4.02 -28.08 -4.11
CA TYR A 96 -3.27 -29.12 -4.81
C TYR A 96 -3.92 -30.51 -4.66
N ARG A 97 -4.29 -30.89 -3.42
CA ARG A 97 -4.93 -32.19 -3.16
C ARG A 97 -6.29 -32.28 -3.85
N ALA A 98 -7.08 -31.23 -3.82
CA ALA A 98 -8.40 -31.19 -4.41
C ALA A 98 -8.33 -31.26 -5.94
N VAL A 99 -7.43 -30.51 -6.60
CA VAL A 99 -7.21 -30.62 -8.04
C VAL A 99 -6.70 -32.01 -8.43
N SER A 100 -5.75 -32.56 -7.67
CA SER A 100 -5.24 -33.91 -7.94
C SER A 100 -6.33 -34.99 -7.79
N ALA A 101 -7.23 -34.83 -6.82
CA ALA A 101 -8.37 -35.73 -6.61
C ALA A 101 -9.41 -35.61 -7.74
N LEU A 102 -9.68 -34.39 -8.23
CA LEU A 102 -10.57 -34.16 -9.38
C LEU A 102 -10.03 -34.81 -10.66
N LEU A 103 -8.73 -34.62 -10.92
CA LEU A 103 -8.07 -35.19 -12.10
C LEU A 103 -8.01 -36.75 -12.04
N ALA A 104 -7.90 -37.32 -10.85
CA ALA A 104 -7.94 -38.77 -10.65
C ALA A 104 -9.32 -39.40 -10.94
N GLN A 105 -10.40 -38.62 -10.93
CA GLN A 105 -11.76 -39.05 -11.26
C GLN A 105 -12.05 -39.11 -12.77
N GLY A 106 -11.12 -38.63 -13.60
CA GLY A 106 -11.23 -38.61 -15.06
C GLY A 106 -11.20 -37.20 -15.64
N PRO A 107 -11.42 -37.08 -16.97
CA PRO A 107 -11.36 -35.77 -17.62
C PRO A 107 -12.44 -34.84 -17.06
N VAL A 108 -12.00 -33.67 -16.58
CA VAL A 108 -12.90 -32.63 -16.07
C VAL A 108 -13.75 -32.11 -17.23
N GLN A 109 -15.07 -32.29 -17.14
CA GLN A 109 -16.00 -31.77 -18.13
C GLN A 109 -16.42 -30.35 -17.76
N VAL A 110 -16.35 -29.45 -18.75
CA VAL A 110 -16.89 -28.10 -18.59
C VAL A 110 -18.41 -28.18 -18.46
N PRO A 111 -19.02 -27.64 -17.39
CA PRO A 111 -20.45 -27.67 -17.23
C PRO A 111 -21.17 -26.99 -18.42
N GLU A 112 -22.21 -27.64 -18.96
CA GLU A 112 -23.03 -27.10 -20.06
C GLU A 112 -23.65 -25.72 -19.74
N VAL A 113 -23.82 -25.39 -18.46
CA VAL A 113 -24.31 -24.08 -18.01
C VAL A 113 -23.38 -22.93 -18.45
N VAL A 114 -22.07 -23.20 -18.58
CA VAL A 114 -21.12 -22.20 -19.09
C VAL A 114 -21.46 -21.79 -20.52
N ARG A 115 -21.96 -22.73 -21.32
CA ARG A 115 -22.37 -22.49 -22.71
C ARG A 115 -23.62 -21.60 -22.81
N GLN A 116 -24.46 -21.59 -21.77
CA GLN A 116 -25.70 -20.82 -21.73
C GLN A 116 -25.47 -19.35 -21.37
N LEU A 117 -24.24 -18.90 -21.08
CA LEU A 117 -23.93 -17.51 -20.76
C LEU A 117 -24.10 -16.64 -22.02
N PRO A 118 -24.95 -15.59 -21.97
CA PRO A 118 -25.22 -14.77 -23.15
C PRO A 118 -23.97 -14.00 -23.59
N GLY A 119 -23.59 -14.12 -24.85
CA GLY A 119 -22.52 -13.39 -25.52
C GLY A 119 -21.11 -13.95 -25.38
N VAL A 120 -20.79 -14.73 -24.32
CA VAL A 120 -19.43 -15.27 -24.09
C VAL A 120 -19.42 -16.78 -23.83
N GLY A 121 -20.61 -17.43 -23.67
CA GLY A 121 -20.70 -18.83 -23.22
C GLY A 121 -20.03 -19.82 -24.15
N ASP A 122 -20.28 -19.74 -25.45
CA ASP A 122 -19.68 -20.65 -26.43
C ASP A 122 -18.17 -20.50 -26.54
N TRP A 123 -17.67 -19.23 -26.49
CA TRP A 123 -16.25 -18.97 -26.50
C TRP A 123 -15.57 -19.50 -25.23
N LEU A 124 -16.16 -19.22 -24.06
CA LEU A 124 -15.62 -19.65 -22.77
C LEU A 124 -15.64 -21.17 -22.63
N HIS A 125 -16.75 -21.82 -23.05
CA HIS A 125 -16.88 -23.29 -23.07
C HIS A 125 -15.82 -23.92 -23.97
N THR A 126 -15.62 -23.41 -25.18
CA THR A 126 -14.63 -23.92 -26.13
C THR A 126 -13.21 -23.74 -25.61
N TRP A 127 -12.92 -22.57 -25.04
CA TRP A 127 -11.62 -22.27 -24.48
C TRP A 127 -11.29 -23.15 -23.26
N LEU A 128 -12.23 -23.31 -22.31
CA LEU A 128 -12.08 -24.18 -21.15
C LEU A 128 -11.96 -25.64 -21.57
N SER A 129 -12.79 -26.11 -22.53
CA SER A 129 -12.73 -27.47 -23.03
C SER A 129 -11.40 -27.79 -23.70
N ALA A 130 -10.82 -26.82 -24.42
CA ALA A 130 -9.50 -26.97 -25.03
C ALA A 130 -8.38 -27.06 -23.97
N GLN A 131 -8.47 -26.29 -22.87
CA GLN A 131 -7.51 -26.36 -21.76
C GLN A 131 -7.64 -27.66 -20.96
N LEU A 132 -8.83 -28.23 -20.84
CA LEU A 132 -9.14 -29.43 -20.07
C LEU A 132 -9.08 -30.71 -20.91
N ALA A 133 -8.86 -30.60 -22.23
CA ALA A 133 -8.83 -31.72 -23.15
C ALA A 133 -7.70 -32.72 -22.87
N ASP A 134 -6.57 -32.23 -22.34
CA ASP A 134 -5.44 -33.06 -21.91
C ASP A 134 -5.26 -32.97 -20.39
N PRO A 135 -5.77 -33.95 -19.62
CA PRO A 135 -5.66 -33.96 -18.18
C PRO A 135 -4.22 -33.91 -17.68
N ALA A 136 -3.26 -34.51 -18.41
CA ALA A 136 -1.87 -34.54 -18.01
C ALA A 136 -1.20 -33.16 -18.20
N GLN A 137 -1.53 -32.44 -19.26
CA GLN A 137 -1.07 -31.10 -19.52
C GLN A 137 -1.66 -30.12 -18.52
N PHE A 138 -2.95 -30.23 -18.20
CA PHE A 138 -3.63 -29.41 -17.20
C PHE A 138 -3.03 -29.63 -15.81
N GLU A 139 -2.81 -30.89 -15.41
CA GLU A 139 -2.13 -31.22 -14.15
C GLU A 139 -0.73 -30.63 -14.08
N ALA A 140 0.05 -30.75 -15.16
CA ALA A 140 1.39 -30.16 -15.23
C ALA A 140 1.36 -28.62 -15.09
N GLN A 141 0.37 -27.97 -15.70
CA GLN A 141 0.18 -26.52 -15.62
C GLN A 141 -0.25 -26.07 -14.23
N VAL A 142 -1.17 -26.78 -13.59
CA VAL A 142 -1.57 -26.52 -12.20
C VAL A 142 -0.40 -26.74 -11.24
N ARG A 143 0.37 -27.81 -11.42
CA ARG A 143 1.60 -28.06 -10.64
C ARG A 143 2.62 -26.93 -10.82
N ALA A 144 2.79 -26.41 -12.04
CA ALA A 144 3.67 -25.28 -12.31
C ALA A 144 3.19 -24.03 -11.58
N TRP A 145 1.91 -23.67 -11.68
CA TRP A 145 1.34 -22.49 -10.98
C TRP A 145 1.42 -22.61 -9.46
N LEU A 146 1.13 -23.79 -8.90
CA LEU A 146 1.26 -24.03 -7.46
C LEU A 146 2.73 -24.02 -7.03
N GLY A 147 3.64 -24.50 -7.88
CA GLY A 147 5.08 -24.41 -7.72
C GLY A 147 5.55 -22.95 -7.70
N GLU A 148 5.10 -22.15 -8.67
CA GLU A 148 5.37 -20.71 -8.74
C GLU A 148 4.79 -19.95 -7.54
N GLY A 149 3.57 -20.28 -7.12
CA GLY A 149 2.93 -19.72 -5.92
C GLY A 149 3.73 -20.03 -4.66
N ARG A 150 4.18 -21.28 -4.50
CA ARG A 150 5.06 -21.71 -3.41
C ARG A 150 6.42 -20.99 -3.47
N GLU A 151 7.01 -20.90 -4.65
CA GLU A 151 8.26 -20.16 -4.85
C GLU A 151 8.10 -18.66 -4.54
N ALA A 152 6.97 -18.07 -4.94
CA ALA A 152 6.63 -16.69 -4.59
C ALA A 152 6.51 -16.50 -3.07
N LEU A 153 5.87 -17.45 -2.35
CA LEU A 153 5.83 -17.45 -0.89
C LEU A 153 7.23 -17.55 -0.29
N PHE A 154 8.07 -18.48 -0.76
CA PHE A 154 9.47 -18.56 -0.30
C PHE A 154 10.29 -17.34 -0.68
N LYS A 155 10.03 -16.69 -1.83
CA LYS A 155 10.64 -15.41 -2.19
C LYS A 155 10.20 -14.28 -1.24
N VAL A 156 8.94 -14.26 -0.82
CA VAL A 156 8.44 -13.32 0.19
C VAL A 156 9.11 -13.59 1.54
N ILE A 157 9.13 -14.83 2.01
CA ILE A 157 9.78 -15.22 3.28
C ILE A 157 11.29 -14.95 3.22
N GLY A 158 11.96 -15.36 2.14
CA GLY A 158 13.37 -15.06 1.91
C GLY A 158 13.66 -13.58 1.67
N GLY A 159 12.69 -12.86 1.10
CA GLY A 159 12.68 -11.41 0.98
C GLY A 159 12.62 -10.70 2.33
N VAL A 160 11.84 -11.22 3.27
CA VAL A 160 11.82 -10.75 4.68
C VAL A 160 13.21 -10.94 5.30
N GLY A 161 13.87 -12.08 5.10
CA GLY A 161 15.23 -12.31 5.59
C GLY A 161 16.25 -11.32 5.00
N ARG A 162 16.25 -11.11 3.69
CA ARG A 162 17.10 -10.12 3.02
C ARG A 162 16.76 -8.67 3.38
N ASN A 163 15.49 -8.39 3.63
CA ASN A 163 15.01 -7.07 4.05
C ASN A 163 14.91 -6.95 5.58
N ALA A 164 15.26 -7.98 6.37
CA ALA A 164 15.22 -7.95 7.83
C ALA A 164 16.02 -6.77 8.38
N LEU A 165 17.16 -6.46 7.77
CA LEU A 165 17.96 -5.29 8.14
C LEU A 165 17.17 -3.98 7.90
N LYS A 166 16.53 -3.82 6.74
CA LYS A 166 15.72 -2.63 6.42
C LYS A 166 14.51 -2.54 7.34
N PHE A 167 13.87 -3.68 7.64
CA PHE A 167 12.75 -3.75 8.57
C PHE A 167 13.21 -3.42 10.01
N GLY A 168 14.32 -3.99 10.46
CA GLY A 168 14.93 -3.66 11.75
C GLY A 168 15.30 -2.18 11.87
N LEU A 169 15.85 -1.60 10.79
CA LEU A 169 16.13 -0.16 10.71
C LEU A 169 14.84 0.67 10.77
N ALA A 170 13.78 0.24 10.11
CA ALA A 170 12.48 0.92 10.19
C ALA A 170 11.91 0.88 11.61
N LEU A 171 12.00 -0.27 12.30
CA LEU A 171 11.57 -0.39 13.69
C LEU A 171 12.43 0.42 14.66
N LEU A 172 13.75 0.42 14.45
CA LEU A 172 14.67 1.26 15.24
C LEU A 172 14.34 2.74 15.02
N THR A 173 14.13 3.16 13.78
CA THR A 173 13.75 4.54 13.46
C THR A 173 12.39 4.88 14.06
N LEU A 174 11.43 3.96 14.01
CA LEU A 174 10.10 4.11 14.61
C LEU A 174 10.19 4.32 16.12
N PHE A 175 11.04 3.55 16.82
CA PHE A 175 11.30 3.74 18.24
C PHE A 175 11.82 5.16 18.54
N PHE A 176 12.81 5.64 17.78
CA PHE A 176 13.34 6.99 17.93
C PHE A 176 12.32 8.07 17.58
N PHE A 177 11.48 7.85 16.58
CA PHE A 177 10.41 8.79 16.25
C PHE A 177 9.36 8.89 17.36
N TYR A 178 9.02 7.81 18.04
CA TYR A 178 8.16 7.89 19.22
C TYR A 178 8.86 8.63 20.37
N ARG A 179 10.11 8.31 20.64
CA ARG A 179 10.85 8.89 21.75
C ARG A 179 11.17 10.37 21.56
N ASP A 180 11.72 10.70 20.40
CA ASP A 180 12.32 12.02 20.15
C ASP A 180 11.56 12.84 19.10
N GLY A 181 10.49 12.28 18.50
CA GLY A 181 9.82 12.85 17.33
C GLY A 181 9.31 14.29 17.53
N VAL A 182 8.85 14.64 18.74
CA VAL A 182 8.43 16.01 19.03
C VAL A 182 9.61 16.98 18.90
N ALA A 183 10.77 16.60 19.43
CA ALA A 183 11.97 17.43 19.36
C ALA A 183 12.48 17.54 17.91
N VAL A 184 12.51 16.41 17.18
CA VAL A 184 12.95 16.37 15.76
C VAL A 184 12.04 17.20 14.87
N ILE A 185 10.72 17.05 15.00
CA ILE A 185 9.75 17.85 14.23
C ILE A 185 9.85 19.34 14.63
N GLY A 186 10.03 19.63 15.91
CA GLY A 186 10.22 21.01 16.39
C GLY A 186 11.46 21.66 15.77
N GLN A 187 12.59 20.96 15.75
CA GLN A 187 13.82 21.44 15.11
C GLN A 187 13.65 21.60 13.59
N ALA A 188 13.06 20.61 12.92
CA ALA A 188 12.79 20.71 11.48
C ALA A 188 11.88 21.89 11.15
N ARG A 189 10.82 22.09 11.94
CA ARG A 189 9.92 23.26 11.82
C ARG A 189 10.66 24.57 11.99
N GLN A 190 11.51 24.68 13.02
CA GLN A 190 12.31 25.87 13.26
C GLN A 190 13.24 26.20 12.09
N VAL A 191 13.93 25.19 11.57
CA VAL A 191 14.81 25.37 10.40
C VAL A 191 14.01 25.81 9.20
N MET A 192 12.91 25.11 8.88
CA MET A 192 12.05 25.49 7.76
C MET A 192 11.44 26.88 7.93
N PHE A 193 11.02 27.23 9.15
CA PHE A 193 10.50 28.55 9.45
C PHE A 193 11.49 29.68 9.12
N ASN A 194 12.77 29.45 9.42
CA ASN A 194 13.82 30.42 9.10
C ASN A 194 14.03 30.64 7.59
N PHE A 195 13.67 29.66 6.75
CA PHE A 195 13.80 29.76 5.29
C PHE A 195 12.53 30.22 4.58
N ILE A 196 11.35 29.77 5.02
CA ILE A 196 10.08 29.99 4.32
C ILE A 196 9.00 30.70 5.18
N GLY A 197 9.35 31.07 6.43
CA GLY A 197 8.46 31.84 7.31
C GLY A 197 7.22 31.04 7.77
N GLU A 198 6.11 31.75 7.97
CA GLU A 198 4.83 31.20 8.45
C GLU A 198 4.25 30.10 7.53
N ARG A 199 4.64 30.07 6.27
CA ARG A 199 4.19 29.09 5.27
C ARG A 199 4.47 27.64 5.65
N VAL A 200 5.48 27.42 6.50
CA VAL A 200 5.83 26.07 7.00
C VAL A 200 4.64 25.36 7.64
N HIS A 201 3.75 26.10 8.31
CA HIS A 201 2.60 25.50 8.99
C HIS A 201 1.61 24.91 8.00
N GLY A 202 1.28 25.64 6.94
CA GLY A 202 0.39 25.15 5.87
C GLY A 202 0.93 23.91 5.17
N TYR A 203 2.23 23.85 4.90
CA TYR A 203 2.85 22.68 4.25
C TYR A 203 2.88 21.45 5.17
N LEU A 204 3.23 21.62 6.44
CA LEU A 204 3.22 20.52 7.41
C LEU A 204 1.81 20.00 7.65
N ASP A 205 0.82 20.87 7.70
CA ASP A 205 -0.59 20.48 7.84
C ASP A 205 -1.08 19.71 6.60
N ALA A 206 -0.70 20.16 5.39
CA ALA A 206 -1.01 19.44 4.14
C ALA A 206 -0.38 18.04 4.11
N ILE A 207 0.90 17.91 4.51
CA ILE A 207 1.60 16.62 4.63
C ILE A 207 0.84 15.72 5.62
N GLY A 208 0.55 16.24 6.80
CA GLY A 208 -0.10 15.48 7.86
C GLY A 208 -1.51 15.03 7.50
N ALA A 209 -2.35 15.95 7.00
CA ALA A 209 -3.71 15.65 6.59
C ALA A 209 -3.75 14.59 5.46
N THR A 210 -2.89 14.76 4.46
CA THR A 210 -2.81 13.81 3.33
C THR A 210 -2.31 12.45 3.78
N THR A 211 -1.26 12.39 4.63
CA THR A 211 -0.76 11.12 5.15
C THR A 211 -1.85 10.35 5.91
N LYS A 212 -2.61 11.03 6.78
CA LYS A 212 -3.75 10.41 7.49
C LYS A 212 -4.83 9.94 6.53
N ALA A 213 -5.23 10.79 5.58
CA ALA A 213 -6.28 10.46 4.62
C ALA A 213 -5.92 9.23 3.78
N VAL A 214 -4.67 9.13 3.31
CA VAL A 214 -4.20 7.98 2.52
C VAL A 214 -4.17 6.71 3.38
N VAL A 215 -3.59 6.75 4.58
CA VAL A 215 -3.50 5.55 5.43
C VAL A 215 -4.89 5.08 5.85
N TYR A 216 -5.74 5.97 6.35
CA TYR A 216 -7.11 5.61 6.74
C TYR A 216 -7.94 5.14 5.54
N GLY A 217 -7.75 5.77 4.37
CA GLY A 217 -8.40 5.35 3.13
C GLY A 217 -8.02 3.92 2.77
N ILE A 218 -6.74 3.57 2.78
CA ILE A 218 -6.27 2.20 2.48
C ILE A 218 -6.80 1.20 3.51
N VAL A 219 -6.69 1.49 4.81
CA VAL A 219 -7.16 0.59 5.88
C VAL A 219 -8.68 0.39 5.79
N LEU A 220 -9.46 1.47 5.64
CA LEU A 220 -10.91 1.39 5.55
C LEU A 220 -11.35 0.62 4.30
N THR A 221 -10.71 0.88 3.15
CA THR A 221 -10.96 0.14 1.91
C THR A 221 -10.68 -1.35 2.10
N ALA A 222 -9.53 -1.70 2.68
CA ALA A 222 -9.14 -3.09 2.91
C ALA A 222 -10.13 -3.83 3.83
N LEU A 223 -10.55 -3.18 4.92
CA LEU A 223 -11.56 -3.73 5.83
C LEU A 223 -12.92 -3.90 5.15
N ALA A 224 -13.36 -2.90 4.38
CA ALA A 224 -14.62 -2.97 3.65
C ALA A 224 -14.58 -4.08 2.58
N GLN A 225 -13.52 -4.16 1.79
CA GLN A 225 -13.33 -5.23 0.79
C GLN A 225 -13.32 -6.61 1.42
N GLY A 226 -12.57 -6.79 2.51
CA GLY A 226 -12.52 -8.07 3.21
C GLY A 226 -13.87 -8.47 3.81
N SER A 227 -14.61 -7.51 4.39
CA SER A 227 -15.94 -7.76 4.94
C SER A 227 -16.96 -8.11 3.85
N LEU A 228 -17.01 -7.35 2.76
CA LEU A 228 -17.90 -7.61 1.63
C LEU A 228 -17.55 -8.89 0.89
N ALA A 229 -16.25 -9.18 0.71
CA ALA A 229 -15.79 -10.44 0.15
C ALA A 229 -16.18 -11.62 1.05
N GLY A 230 -15.99 -11.50 2.37
CA GLY A 230 -16.41 -12.52 3.34
C GLY A 230 -17.91 -12.83 3.29
N LEU A 231 -18.76 -11.81 3.12
CA LEU A 231 -20.20 -11.98 2.89
C LEU A 231 -20.47 -12.74 1.59
N GLY A 232 -19.76 -12.40 0.50
CA GLY A 232 -19.86 -13.11 -0.76
C GLY A 232 -19.42 -14.58 -0.65
N TYR A 233 -18.33 -14.84 0.06
CA TYR A 233 -17.82 -16.20 0.31
C TYR A 233 -18.82 -17.02 1.13
N TRP A 234 -19.42 -16.41 2.15
CA TRP A 234 -20.46 -17.06 2.95
C TRP A 234 -21.68 -17.41 2.09
N GLY A 235 -22.15 -16.47 1.25
CA GLY A 235 -23.26 -16.69 0.34
C GLY A 235 -22.98 -17.75 -0.75
N ALA A 236 -21.73 -17.89 -1.17
CA ALA A 236 -21.28 -18.88 -2.14
C ALA A 236 -20.91 -20.24 -1.51
N GLY A 237 -21.04 -20.41 -0.18
CA GLY A 237 -20.74 -21.67 0.49
C GLY A 237 -19.25 -22.00 0.57
N VAL A 238 -18.37 -21.01 0.46
CA VAL A 238 -16.91 -21.21 0.61
C VAL A 238 -16.59 -21.57 2.07
N ASP A 239 -15.71 -22.55 2.26
CA ASP A 239 -15.24 -22.95 3.57
C ASP A 239 -14.50 -21.77 4.27
N ALA A 240 -14.73 -21.63 5.58
CA ALA A 240 -14.13 -20.57 6.41
C ALA A 240 -14.26 -19.14 5.83
N PRO A 241 -15.47 -18.64 5.49
CA PRO A 241 -15.67 -17.39 4.77
C PRO A 241 -15.11 -16.17 5.49
N VAL A 242 -15.12 -16.18 6.83
CA VAL A 242 -14.55 -15.10 7.65
C VAL A 242 -13.02 -15.07 7.52
N ALA A 243 -12.37 -16.24 7.51
CA ALA A 243 -10.92 -16.33 7.34
C ALA A 243 -10.53 -15.87 5.92
N MET A 244 -11.25 -16.30 4.88
CA MET A 244 -11.03 -15.85 3.50
C MET A 244 -11.31 -14.36 3.31
N GLY A 245 -12.30 -13.81 4.00
CA GLY A 245 -12.55 -12.37 4.07
C GLY A 245 -11.38 -11.61 4.70
N ALA A 246 -10.81 -12.12 5.79
CA ALA A 246 -9.62 -11.54 6.41
C ALA A 246 -8.37 -11.67 5.51
N VAL A 247 -8.18 -12.78 4.80
CA VAL A 247 -7.16 -12.93 3.75
C VAL A 247 -7.34 -11.84 2.68
N THR A 248 -8.58 -11.66 2.20
CA THR A 248 -8.88 -10.61 1.22
C THR A 248 -8.56 -9.22 1.75
N ALA A 249 -8.91 -8.91 3.00
CA ALA A 249 -8.57 -7.63 3.63
C ALA A 249 -7.05 -7.40 3.68
N LEU A 250 -6.26 -8.41 4.04
CA LEU A 250 -4.80 -8.29 4.10
C LEU A 250 -4.17 -8.13 2.70
N ILE A 251 -4.66 -8.88 1.72
CA ILE A 251 -4.15 -8.80 0.35
C ILE A 251 -4.60 -7.50 -0.34
N ALA A 252 -5.74 -6.93 0.06
CA ALA A 252 -6.25 -5.66 -0.46
C ALA A 252 -5.37 -4.43 -0.15
N PHE A 253 -4.40 -4.54 0.78
CA PHE A 253 -3.34 -3.53 0.93
C PHE A 253 -2.48 -3.40 -0.33
N ILE A 254 -2.40 -4.45 -1.14
CA ILE A 254 -1.71 -4.46 -2.43
C ILE A 254 -2.75 -4.10 -3.51
N PRO A 255 -2.46 -3.12 -4.40
CA PRO A 255 -3.36 -2.81 -5.51
C PRO A 255 -3.74 -4.05 -6.32
N PHE A 256 -5.02 -4.21 -6.63
CA PHE A 256 -5.58 -5.39 -7.31
C PHE A 256 -5.49 -6.72 -6.54
N GLY A 257 -5.12 -6.69 -5.26
CA GLY A 257 -5.01 -7.89 -4.43
C GLY A 257 -6.36 -8.57 -4.19
N ALA A 258 -7.40 -7.82 -3.86
CA ALA A 258 -8.72 -8.39 -3.62
C ALA A 258 -9.29 -9.17 -4.83
N PRO A 259 -9.21 -8.68 -6.09
CA PRO A 259 -9.56 -9.44 -7.29
C PRO A 259 -8.85 -10.78 -7.44
N LEU A 260 -7.61 -10.90 -7.03
CA LEU A 260 -6.89 -12.17 -7.06
C LEU A 260 -7.54 -13.21 -6.14
N VAL A 261 -7.98 -12.80 -4.94
CA VAL A 261 -8.58 -13.74 -3.98
C VAL A 261 -9.97 -14.19 -4.42
N TRP A 262 -10.90 -13.25 -4.62
CA TRP A 262 -12.27 -13.63 -5.02
C TRP A 262 -12.33 -14.23 -6.42
N GLY A 263 -11.46 -13.81 -7.35
CA GLY A 263 -11.36 -14.38 -8.69
C GLY A 263 -10.88 -15.84 -8.67
N THR A 264 -9.87 -16.15 -7.86
CA THR A 264 -9.38 -17.53 -7.68
C THR A 264 -10.45 -18.42 -7.06
N LEU A 265 -11.14 -17.95 -6.01
CA LEU A 265 -12.22 -18.70 -5.37
C LEU A 265 -13.42 -18.92 -6.31
N SER A 266 -13.78 -17.90 -7.09
CA SER A 266 -14.83 -18.04 -8.12
C SER A 266 -14.46 -19.10 -9.17
N ALA A 267 -13.24 -19.03 -9.69
CA ALA A 267 -12.73 -20.03 -10.64
C ALA A 267 -12.71 -21.43 -10.03
N TRP A 268 -12.31 -21.55 -8.78
CA TRP A 268 -12.33 -22.82 -8.04
C TRP A 268 -13.74 -23.43 -7.96
N LEU A 269 -14.74 -22.63 -7.55
CA LEU A 269 -16.14 -23.07 -7.47
C LEU A 269 -16.67 -23.55 -8.85
N LEU A 270 -16.33 -22.82 -9.92
CA LEU A 270 -16.70 -23.22 -11.29
C LEU A 270 -16.13 -24.59 -11.68
N VAL A 271 -14.83 -24.81 -11.40
CA VAL A 271 -14.16 -26.10 -11.71
C VAL A 271 -14.68 -27.23 -10.82
N SER A 272 -15.08 -26.93 -9.58
CA SER A 272 -15.67 -27.89 -8.64
C SER A 272 -17.12 -28.27 -8.95
N GLY A 273 -17.70 -27.74 -10.04
CA GLY A 273 -19.08 -28.02 -10.46
C GLY A 273 -20.14 -27.16 -9.75
N GLN A 274 -19.74 -26.24 -8.87
CA GLN A 274 -20.62 -25.28 -8.19
C GLN A 274 -20.77 -24.02 -9.06
N THR A 275 -21.42 -24.18 -10.21
CA THR A 275 -21.42 -23.17 -11.29
C THR A 275 -22.13 -21.88 -10.88
N TRP A 276 -23.29 -21.99 -10.23
CA TRP A 276 -24.08 -20.82 -9.85
C TRP A 276 -23.42 -20.03 -8.71
N GLU A 277 -22.81 -20.74 -7.77
CA GLU A 277 -22.03 -20.15 -6.68
C GLU A 277 -20.79 -19.44 -7.21
N GLY A 278 -20.08 -20.05 -8.17
CA GLY A 278 -18.91 -19.47 -8.81
C GLY A 278 -19.23 -18.22 -9.63
N ILE A 279 -20.30 -18.23 -10.45
CA ILE A 279 -20.77 -17.07 -11.20
C ILE A 279 -21.24 -15.97 -10.24
N GLY A 280 -22.05 -16.34 -9.25
CA GLY A 280 -22.55 -15.40 -8.24
C GLY A 280 -21.42 -14.70 -7.50
N LEU A 281 -20.39 -15.45 -7.07
CA LEU A 281 -19.23 -14.90 -6.41
C LEU A 281 -18.39 -13.99 -7.34
N PHE A 282 -18.23 -14.37 -8.59
CA PHE A 282 -17.53 -13.53 -9.57
C PHE A 282 -18.24 -12.20 -9.78
N LEU A 283 -19.57 -12.22 -9.98
CA LEU A 283 -20.36 -11.00 -10.13
C LEU A 283 -20.32 -10.13 -8.87
N TRP A 284 -20.44 -10.74 -7.69
CA TRP A 284 -20.30 -10.04 -6.43
C TRP A 284 -18.93 -9.40 -6.28
N GLY A 285 -17.86 -10.13 -6.56
CA GLY A 285 -16.48 -9.65 -6.51
C GLY A 285 -16.24 -8.48 -7.46
N ALA A 286 -16.69 -8.61 -8.70
CA ALA A 286 -16.50 -7.61 -9.74
C ALA A 286 -17.36 -6.34 -9.52
N LEU A 287 -18.63 -6.50 -9.15
CA LEU A 287 -19.59 -5.39 -9.06
C LEU A 287 -19.65 -4.76 -7.68
N VAL A 288 -19.38 -5.50 -6.60
CA VAL A 288 -19.49 -4.98 -5.24
C VAL A 288 -18.10 -4.77 -4.63
N VAL A 289 -17.28 -5.83 -4.54
CA VAL A 289 -15.99 -5.74 -3.84
C VAL A 289 -15.02 -4.81 -4.57
N SER A 290 -14.94 -4.90 -5.90
CA SER A 290 -14.02 -4.05 -6.69
C SER A 290 -14.46 -2.58 -6.75
N TRP A 291 -15.77 -2.30 -6.60
CA TRP A 291 -16.26 -0.91 -6.56
C TRP A 291 -15.85 -0.15 -5.30
N VAL A 292 -15.57 -0.87 -4.21
CA VAL A 292 -15.14 -0.27 -2.94
C VAL A 292 -13.86 0.57 -3.11
N ASP A 293 -12.89 0.09 -3.89
CA ASP A 293 -11.67 0.85 -4.20
C ASP A 293 -11.98 2.18 -4.90
N ASN A 294 -12.95 2.16 -5.82
CA ASN A 294 -13.30 3.34 -6.60
C ASN A 294 -14.18 4.34 -5.82
N LEU A 295 -14.83 3.90 -4.76
CA LEU A 295 -15.74 4.74 -3.97
C LEU A 295 -15.09 5.24 -2.69
N ILE A 296 -14.50 4.36 -1.88
CA ILE A 296 -14.00 4.72 -0.54
C ILE A 296 -12.74 5.58 -0.63
N ARG A 297 -11.77 5.22 -1.48
CA ARG A 297 -10.52 6.02 -1.61
C ARG A 297 -10.81 7.48 -1.99
N PRO A 298 -11.61 7.77 -3.04
CA PRO A 298 -11.94 9.16 -3.36
C PRO A 298 -12.69 9.88 -2.26
N LEU A 299 -13.66 9.22 -1.62
CA LEU A 299 -14.45 9.82 -0.55
C LEU A 299 -13.61 10.22 0.66
N VAL A 300 -12.69 9.35 1.08
CA VAL A 300 -11.81 9.60 2.24
C VAL A 300 -10.75 10.64 1.91
N ILE A 301 -10.11 10.56 0.73
CA ILE A 301 -9.01 11.45 0.37
C ILE A 301 -9.51 12.83 -0.03
N SER A 302 -10.56 12.93 -0.87
CA SER A 302 -11.07 14.22 -1.36
C SER A 302 -11.75 15.05 -0.27
N GLY A 303 -12.39 14.39 0.70
CA GLY A 303 -13.05 15.07 1.83
C GLY A 303 -12.08 15.83 2.75
N VAL A 304 -10.81 15.41 2.78
CA VAL A 304 -9.80 15.97 3.70
C VAL A 304 -8.83 16.93 2.99
N THR A 305 -8.47 16.66 1.73
CA THR A 305 -7.30 17.31 1.11
C THR A 305 -7.64 18.38 0.07
N ARG A 306 -8.90 18.54 -0.34
CA ARG A 306 -9.33 19.46 -1.45
C ARG A 306 -8.50 19.30 -2.73
N ILE A 307 -7.86 18.13 -2.95
CA ILE A 307 -7.05 17.83 -4.14
C ILE A 307 -7.98 17.20 -5.18
N PRO A 308 -7.91 17.61 -6.46
CA PRO A 308 -8.66 16.94 -7.53
C PRO A 308 -8.32 15.45 -7.60
N PHE A 309 -9.34 14.61 -7.78
CA PHE A 309 -9.21 13.15 -7.84
C PHE A 309 -8.12 12.69 -8.83
N LEU A 310 -8.05 13.32 -10.01
CA LEU A 310 -7.06 12.98 -11.02
C LEU A 310 -5.62 13.14 -10.55
N LEU A 311 -5.34 14.20 -9.77
CA LEU A 311 -4.01 14.42 -9.19
C LEU A 311 -3.69 13.38 -8.12
N VAL A 312 -4.67 12.99 -7.29
CA VAL A 312 -4.47 11.91 -6.32
C VAL A 312 -4.12 10.60 -7.04
N MET A 313 -4.84 10.28 -8.12
CA MET A 313 -4.58 9.10 -8.94
C MET A 313 -3.16 9.13 -9.55
N PHE A 314 -2.75 10.24 -10.13
CA PHE A 314 -1.39 10.41 -10.64
C PHE A 314 -0.35 10.33 -9.53
N GLY A 315 -0.64 10.86 -8.34
CA GLY A 315 0.22 10.71 -7.17
C GLY A 315 0.41 9.25 -6.78
N VAL A 316 -0.68 8.49 -6.69
CA VAL A 316 -0.64 7.07 -6.33
C VAL A 316 0.12 6.25 -7.37
N LEU A 317 -0.26 6.36 -8.66
CA LEU A 317 0.35 5.57 -9.74
C LEU A 317 1.79 6.00 -10.02
N GLY A 318 2.05 7.30 -10.12
CA GLY A 318 3.39 7.85 -10.32
C GLY A 318 4.30 7.58 -9.13
N GLY A 319 3.78 7.72 -7.91
CA GLY A 319 4.49 7.37 -6.68
C GLY A 319 4.87 5.89 -6.65
N LEU A 320 3.92 5.00 -6.96
CA LEU A 320 4.18 3.55 -7.03
C LEU A 320 5.27 3.22 -8.05
N ALA A 321 5.22 3.83 -9.23
CA ALA A 321 6.22 3.62 -10.28
C ALA A 321 7.62 4.13 -9.89
N ALA A 322 7.70 5.30 -9.21
CA ALA A 322 8.96 5.95 -8.86
C ALA A 322 9.60 5.39 -7.59
N PHE A 323 8.80 5.08 -6.56
CA PHE A 323 9.27 4.74 -5.21
C PHE A 323 8.83 3.34 -4.74
N GLY A 324 8.12 2.57 -5.58
CA GLY A 324 7.54 1.29 -5.17
C GLY A 324 6.39 1.48 -4.16
N LEU A 325 6.17 0.49 -3.29
CA LEU A 325 5.02 0.49 -2.35
C LEU A 325 4.92 1.73 -1.46
N ILE A 326 6.06 2.31 -1.05
CA ILE A 326 6.02 3.55 -0.25
C ILE A 326 5.48 4.73 -1.06
N GLY A 327 5.62 4.69 -2.38
CA GLY A 327 5.11 5.72 -3.28
C GLY A 327 3.59 5.84 -3.28
N LEU A 328 2.85 4.78 -2.87
CA LEU A 328 1.40 4.87 -2.65
C LEU A 328 1.04 5.95 -1.61
N PHE A 329 1.93 6.20 -0.67
CA PHE A 329 1.78 7.20 0.38
C PHE A 329 2.48 8.51 0.02
N LEU A 330 3.74 8.43 -0.42
CA LEU A 330 4.54 9.62 -0.73
C LEU A 330 4.02 10.37 -1.95
N GLY A 331 3.52 9.68 -2.98
CA GLY A 331 3.03 10.32 -4.19
C GLY A 331 1.92 11.34 -3.93
N PRO A 332 0.80 10.96 -3.30
CA PRO A 332 -0.24 11.90 -2.90
C PRO A 332 0.26 13.02 -1.98
N VAL A 333 1.17 12.72 -1.04
CA VAL A 333 1.76 13.72 -0.13
C VAL A 333 2.57 14.77 -0.90
N VAL A 334 3.42 14.34 -1.84
CA VAL A 334 4.21 15.25 -2.68
C VAL A 334 3.30 16.17 -3.48
N LEU A 335 2.24 15.62 -4.10
CA LEU A 335 1.29 16.43 -4.87
C LEU A 335 0.46 17.35 -3.97
N ALA A 336 0.14 16.94 -2.73
CA ALA A 336 -0.52 17.80 -1.75
C ALA A 336 0.31 19.02 -1.39
N VAL A 337 1.61 18.83 -1.16
CA VAL A 337 2.55 19.93 -0.89
C VAL A 337 2.67 20.83 -2.11
N LEU A 338 2.81 20.26 -3.31
CA LEU A 338 2.86 21.04 -4.56
C LEU A 338 1.61 21.90 -4.73
N MET A 339 0.43 21.35 -4.45
CA MET A 339 -0.82 22.10 -4.52
C MET A 339 -0.93 23.18 -3.44
N ALA A 340 -0.39 22.93 -2.24
CA ALA A 340 -0.34 23.95 -1.19
C ALA A 340 0.55 25.12 -1.61
N VAL A 341 1.74 24.83 -2.15
CA VAL A 341 2.66 25.85 -2.68
C VAL A 341 2.00 26.63 -3.83
N TRP A 342 1.32 25.94 -4.76
CA TRP A 342 0.65 26.56 -5.89
C TRP A 342 -0.47 27.51 -5.48
N ARG A 343 -1.31 27.11 -4.51
CA ARG A 343 -2.40 27.94 -3.99
C ARG A 343 -1.88 29.21 -3.33
N GLU A 344 -0.87 29.05 -2.49
CA GLU A 344 -0.26 30.19 -1.81
C GLU A 344 0.33 31.20 -2.79
N TRP A 345 1.01 30.74 -3.83
CA TRP A 345 1.52 31.60 -4.88
C TRP A 345 0.41 32.34 -5.64
N LEU A 346 -0.74 31.72 -5.88
CA LEU A 346 -1.89 32.38 -6.50
C LEU A 346 -2.53 33.42 -5.55
N GLU A 347 -2.59 33.15 -4.26
CA GLU A 347 -3.12 34.08 -3.25
C GLU A 347 -2.22 35.33 -3.16
N GLU A 348 -0.90 35.20 -3.16
CA GLU A 348 0.03 36.34 -3.18
C GLU A 348 -0.14 37.21 -4.43
N GLN A 349 -0.28 36.58 -5.59
CA GLN A 349 -0.51 37.35 -6.82
C GLN A 349 -1.85 38.08 -6.83
N ALA A 350 -2.90 37.52 -6.20
CA ALA A 350 -4.18 38.17 -6.07
C ALA A 350 -4.14 39.37 -5.08
N GLU A 351 -3.31 39.31 -4.06
CA GLU A 351 -3.07 40.43 -3.12
C GLU A 351 -2.21 41.55 -3.75
N GLU A 352 -1.19 41.18 -4.54
CA GLU A 352 -0.33 42.15 -5.23
C GLU A 352 -1.05 42.85 -6.41
N HIS A 353 -2.04 42.20 -7.03
CA HIS A 353 -2.81 42.75 -8.15
C HIS A 353 -4.31 42.64 -7.84
N PRO A 354 -4.87 43.48 -6.96
CA PRO A 354 -6.31 43.52 -6.75
C PRO A 354 -6.99 43.88 -8.07
N GLY A 355 -7.70 42.89 -8.63
CA GLY A 355 -8.39 43.06 -9.92
C GLY A 355 -9.40 44.20 -9.89
N PRO A 356 -9.79 44.78 -11.05
CA PRO A 356 -10.60 45.99 -11.17
C PRO A 356 -12.06 45.88 -10.73
N HIS A 357 -12.43 44.88 -9.92
CA HIS A 357 -13.81 44.66 -9.46
C HIS A 357 -14.06 45.03 -7.98
N GLY A 358 -13.19 45.88 -7.41
CA GLY A 358 -13.30 46.38 -6.01
C GLY A 358 -13.52 47.90 -5.95
N ALA A 359 -14.37 48.45 -6.78
CA ALA A 359 -14.83 49.85 -6.68
C ALA A 359 -16.33 49.93 -6.89
#